data_27fd16e2ae47bc12355d245e22077d28
#
_entry.id   27fd16e2ae47bc12355d245e22077d28
#
_cell.length_a   1.000
_cell.length_b   1.000
_cell.length_c   1.000
_cell.angle_alpha   90.00
_cell.angle_beta   90.00
_cell.angle_gamma   90.00
#
_symmetry.space_group_name_H-M   'P 1'
#
loop_
_entity.id
_entity.type
_entity.pdbx_description
1 polymer ?
#
loop_
_entity_poly.entity_id
_entity_poly.type
_entity_poly.pdbx_seq_one_letter_code
_entity_poly.pdbx_strand_id
1 'polypeptide(L)'
;DEIQEFVEELGFKFSYDVATGRSDISDYNKYDLILMDLNLASEPTGDEIIQEIRNLNIYTDVVFYSASGISAIRAKGNEKELEGVYYSGRNNVLFLAKVQGVIMTTIRKTQDLTNLRGLVMAEVSELDVMMGEILLRFLTLPKNLEEFHRKVTADREKSIRKSLNKPDG
;
A
#
# COMPACT_ATOMS: atom_id res chain seq x y z
N ASP A 1 -16.39 11.22 15.76
CA ASP A 1 -16.84 9.88 15.39
C ASP A 1 -15.83 8.83 15.85
N GLU A 2 -16.34 7.80 16.56
CA GLU A 2 -15.54 6.76 17.24
C GLU A 2 -14.55 6.02 16.30
N ILE A 3 -14.89 5.83 15.04
CA ILE A 3 -13.99 5.18 14.06
C ILE A 3 -12.86 6.13 13.66
N GLN A 4 -13.16 7.39 13.44
CA GLN A 4 -12.17 8.40 13.10
C GLN A 4 -11.16 8.56 14.24
N GLU A 5 -11.63 8.76 15.47
CA GLU A 5 -10.80 8.88 16.66
C GLU A 5 -9.87 7.66 16.82
N PHE A 6 -10.42 6.45 16.64
CA PHE A 6 -9.65 5.22 16.68
C PHE A 6 -8.53 5.16 15.64
N VAL A 7 -8.78 5.57 14.38
CA VAL A 7 -7.79 5.55 13.31
C VAL A 7 -6.71 6.63 13.52
N GLU A 8 -7.12 7.81 13.97
CA GLU A 8 -6.21 8.93 14.25
C GLU A 8 -5.31 8.65 15.47
N GLU A 9 -5.82 7.98 16.52
CA GLU A 9 -5.01 7.50 17.65
C GLU A 9 -3.91 6.51 17.24
N LEU A 10 -4.15 5.74 16.18
CA LEU A 10 -3.15 4.83 15.60
C LEU A 10 -2.13 5.54 14.69
N GLY A 11 -2.25 6.86 14.52
CA GLY A 11 -1.34 7.68 13.73
C GLY A 11 -1.64 7.67 12.22
N PHE A 12 -2.84 7.24 11.80
CA PHE A 12 -3.24 7.20 10.40
C PHE A 12 -4.23 8.32 10.08
N LYS A 13 -4.22 8.76 8.82
CA LYS A 13 -5.19 9.72 8.32
C LYS A 13 -6.50 8.99 7.99
N PHE A 14 -7.61 9.50 8.53
CA PHE A 14 -8.95 8.99 8.23
C PHE A 14 -9.63 9.83 7.15
N SER A 15 -10.27 9.17 6.21
CA SER A 15 -11.17 9.77 5.23
C SER A 15 -12.28 8.80 4.89
N TYR A 16 -13.48 9.29 4.62
CA TYR A 16 -14.61 8.45 4.25
C TYR A 16 -15.53 9.15 3.26
N ASP A 17 -16.21 8.35 2.47
CA ASP A 17 -17.30 8.77 1.60
C ASP A 17 -18.58 8.02 2.00
N VAL A 18 -19.73 8.67 1.86
CA VAL A 18 -21.04 8.05 2.14
C VAL A 18 -21.83 7.95 0.85
N ALA A 19 -22.22 6.74 0.50
CA ALA A 19 -23.12 6.46 -0.62
C ALA A 19 -24.50 6.01 -0.09
N THR A 20 -25.57 6.60 -0.61
CA THR A 20 -26.95 6.27 -0.24
C THR A 20 -27.62 5.28 -1.21
N GLY A 21 -26.90 4.87 -2.25
CA GLY A 21 -27.34 3.94 -3.27
C GLY A 21 -26.15 3.45 -4.10
N ARG A 22 -26.44 2.97 -5.31
CA ARG A 22 -25.39 2.53 -6.24
C ARG A 22 -24.53 3.71 -6.67
N SER A 23 -23.28 3.71 -6.22
CA SER A 23 -22.21 4.58 -6.74
C SER A 23 -21.47 3.86 -7.88
N ASP A 24 -20.54 4.56 -8.54
CA ASP A 24 -19.68 3.92 -9.53
C ASP A 24 -18.83 2.84 -8.85
N ILE A 25 -19.09 1.58 -9.23
CA ILE A 25 -18.47 0.41 -8.59
C ILE A 25 -16.96 0.38 -8.84
N SER A 26 -16.49 0.94 -9.94
CA SER A 26 -15.05 1.03 -10.24
C SER A 26 -14.27 1.81 -9.19
N ASP A 27 -14.91 2.75 -8.50
CA ASP A 27 -14.30 3.58 -7.46
C ASP A 27 -14.02 2.84 -6.16
N TYR A 28 -14.58 1.64 -5.95
CA TYR A 28 -14.37 0.90 -4.70
C TYR A 28 -12.92 0.43 -4.46
N ASN A 29 -12.10 0.40 -5.51
CA ASN A 29 -10.65 0.10 -5.39
C ASN A 29 -9.86 1.12 -4.55
N LYS A 30 -10.37 2.33 -4.39
CA LYS A 30 -9.68 3.40 -3.65
C LYS A 30 -9.84 3.29 -2.13
N TYR A 31 -10.74 2.45 -1.65
CA TYR A 31 -11.03 2.28 -0.23
C TYR A 31 -10.30 1.09 0.37
N ASP A 32 -9.82 1.26 1.60
CA ASP A 32 -9.20 0.19 2.39
C ASP A 32 -10.24 -0.71 3.05
N LEU A 33 -11.44 -0.19 3.29
CA LEU A 33 -12.56 -0.89 3.92
C LEU A 33 -13.89 -0.33 3.41
N ILE A 34 -14.83 -1.23 3.17
CA ILE A 34 -16.21 -0.89 2.78
C ILE A 34 -17.16 -1.32 3.90
N LEU A 35 -18.00 -0.41 4.37
CA LEU A 35 -19.09 -0.71 5.28
C LEU A 35 -20.39 -0.78 4.45
N MET A 36 -20.98 -1.99 4.32
CA MET A 36 -22.14 -2.23 3.48
C MET A 36 -23.35 -2.62 4.31
N ASP A 37 -24.43 -1.85 4.22
CA ASP A 37 -25.72 -2.26 4.76
C ASP A 37 -26.43 -3.21 3.79
N LEU A 38 -27.09 -4.24 4.31
CA LEU A 38 -27.95 -5.11 3.49
C LEU A 38 -29.10 -4.32 2.86
N ASN A 39 -29.73 -3.44 3.66
CA ASN A 39 -30.91 -2.70 3.27
C ASN A 39 -30.51 -1.27 2.88
N LEU A 40 -30.14 -1.08 1.64
CA LEU A 40 -29.93 0.24 1.06
C LEU A 40 -31.29 0.94 0.79
N ALA A 41 -31.28 2.26 0.67
CA ALA A 41 -32.48 3.04 0.42
C ALA A 41 -33.11 2.77 -0.97
N SER A 42 -32.36 2.18 -1.87
CA SER A 42 -32.79 1.81 -3.24
C SER A 42 -32.14 0.50 -3.66
N GLU A 43 -32.73 -0.20 -4.62
CA GLU A 43 -32.08 -1.34 -5.28
C GLU A 43 -30.84 -0.87 -6.09
N PRO A 44 -29.79 -1.67 -6.18
CA PRO A 44 -29.64 -3.05 -5.69
C PRO A 44 -29.42 -3.14 -4.17
N THR A 45 -29.60 -4.34 -3.61
CA THR A 45 -29.31 -4.64 -2.20
C THR A 45 -27.80 -4.72 -1.96
N GLY A 46 -27.36 -4.56 -0.68
CA GLY A 46 -25.94 -4.56 -0.35
C GLY A 46 -25.19 -5.82 -0.77
N ASP A 47 -25.81 -7.00 -0.70
CA ASP A 47 -25.25 -8.28 -1.16
C ASP A 47 -25.06 -8.33 -2.68
N GLU A 48 -25.94 -7.69 -3.45
CA GLU A 48 -25.83 -7.58 -4.90
C GLU A 48 -24.66 -6.66 -5.30
N ILE A 49 -24.50 -5.53 -4.60
CA ILE A 49 -23.36 -4.64 -4.83
C ILE A 49 -22.05 -5.34 -4.49
N ILE A 50 -21.97 -6.07 -3.38
CA ILE A 50 -20.75 -6.82 -3.03
C ILE A 50 -20.43 -7.84 -4.12
N GLN A 51 -21.43 -8.55 -4.65
CA GLN A 51 -21.22 -9.51 -5.74
C GLN A 51 -20.71 -8.82 -7.01
N GLU A 52 -21.26 -7.67 -7.39
CA GLU A 52 -20.78 -6.88 -8.53
C GLU A 52 -19.32 -6.43 -8.33
N ILE A 53 -18.97 -5.96 -7.13
CA ILE A 53 -17.59 -5.58 -6.76
C ILE A 53 -16.63 -6.77 -6.95
N ARG A 54 -17.02 -7.97 -6.51
CA ARG A 54 -16.21 -9.20 -6.66
C ARG A 54 -16.09 -9.63 -8.11
N ASN A 55 -17.15 -9.48 -8.92
CA ASN A 55 -17.11 -9.75 -10.36
C ASN A 55 -16.11 -8.85 -11.12
N LEU A 56 -15.82 -7.66 -10.59
CA LEU A 56 -14.79 -6.76 -11.11
C LEU A 56 -13.37 -7.06 -10.55
N ASN A 57 -13.19 -8.16 -9.83
CA ASN A 57 -11.95 -8.53 -9.15
C ASN A 57 -11.46 -7.49 -8.14
N ILE A 58 -12.37 -6.78 -7.48
CA ILE A 58 -12.08 -5.86 -6.40
C ILE A 58 -12.22 -6.64 -5.08
N TYR A 59 -11.10 -6.81 -4.36
CA TYR A 59 -11.02 -7.62 -3.13
C TYR A 59 -10.84 -6.78 -1.86
N THR A 60 -11.28 -5.52 -1.87
CA THR A 60 -11.34 -4.68 -0.67
C THR A 60 -12.16 -5.39 0.41
N ASP A 61 -11.68 -5.38 1.66
CA ASP A 61 -12.37 -5.96 2.80
C ASP A 61 -13.73 -5.27 3.00
N VAL A 62 -14.79 -6.06 3.24
CA VAL A 62 -16.15 -5.56 3.44
C VAL A 62 -16.68 -5.96 4.81
N VAL A 63 -17.13 -5.00 5.60
CA VAL A 63 -18.00 -5.28 6.77
C VAL A 63 -19.44 -5.15 6.33
N PHE A 64 -20.11 -6.31 6.21
CA PHE A 64 -21.49 -6.42 5.79
C PHE A 64 -22.39 -6.53 7.03
N TYR A 65 -23.32 -5.59 7.18
CA TYR A 65 -24.13 -5.49 8.37
C TYR A 65 -25.63 -5.33 8.07
N SER A 66 -26.47 -5.66 9.05
CA SER A 66 -27.92 -5.47 8.94
C SER A 66 -28.60 -5.41 10.31
N ALA A 67 -29.71 -4.68 10.34
CA ALA A 67 -30.64 -4.69 11.47
C ALA A 67 -31.36 -6.03 11.59
N SER A 68 -31.50 -6.81 10.52
CA SER A 68 -32.17 -8.12 10.48
C SER A 68 -31.39 -9.26 11.16
N GLY A 69 -30.18 -8.97 11.66
CA GLY A 69 -29.35 -9.91 12.40
C GLY A 69 -28.31 -10.65 11.53
N ILE A 70 -27.29 -11.20 12.19
CA ILE A 70 -26.15 -11.85 11.56
C ILE A 70 -26.54 -13.09 10.74
N SER A 71 -27.53 -13.86 11.20
CA SER A 71 -27.93 -15.09 10.52
C SER A 71 -28.49 -14.82 9.12
N ALA A 72 -29.28 -13.75 8.97
CA ALA A 72 -29.85 -13.37 7.69
C ALA A 72 -28.80 -12.95 6.66
N ILE A 73 -27.83 -12.13 7.07
CA ILE A 73 -26.76 -11.69 6.18
C ILE A 73 -25.78 -12.82 5.84
N ARG A 74 -25.51 -13.75 6.77
CA ARG A 74 -24.69 -14.94 6.48
C ARG A 74 -25.36 -15.87 5.48
N ALA A 75 -26.68 -16.07 5.59
CA ALA A 75 -27.42 -16.88 4.63
C ALA A 75 -27.28 -16.30 3.21
N LYS A 76 -27.49 -15.00 3.04
CA LYS A 76 -27.30 -14.31 1.76
C LYS A 76 -25.85 -14.35 1.26
N GLY A 77 -24.88 -14.14 2.13
CA GLY A 77 -23.47 -14.22 1.77
C GLY A 77 -23.04 -15.61 1.32
N ASN A 78 -23.56 -16.66 1.97
CA ASN A 78 -23.30 -18.04 1.56
C ASN A 78 -24.01 -18.40 0.24
N GLU A 79 -25.25 -17.93 0.05
CA GLU A 79 -26.01 -18.14 -1.20
C GLU A 79 -25.27 -17.55 -2.41
N LYS A 80 -24.63 -16.39 -2.24
CA LYS A 80 -23.90 -15.70 -3.30
C LYS A 80 -22.38 -15.96 -3.28
N GLU A 81 -21.90 -16.83 -2.40
CA GLU A 81 -20.48 -17.18 -2.24
C GLU A 81 -19.59 -15.95 -2.09
N LEU A 82 -20.02 -14.96 -1.27
CA LEU A 82 -19.32 -13.70 -1.12
C LEU A 82 -18.00 -13.87 -0.34
N GLU A 83 -16.88 -13.58 -0.97
CA GLU A 83 -15.54 -13.64 -0.41
C GLU A 83 -15.09 -12.32 0.25
N GLY A 84 -14.20 -12.40 1.24
CA GLY A 84 -13.62 -11.22 1.91
C GLY A 84 -14.65 -10.36 2.65
N VAL A 85 -15.68 -11.01 3.25
CA VAL A 85 -16.78 -10.34 3.92
C VAL A 85 -16.84 -10.70 5.41
N TYR A 86 -16.85 -9.68 6.26
CA TYR A 86 -17.01 -9.79 7.70
C TYR A 86 -18.45 -9.44 8.09
N TYR A 87 -19.18 -10.39 8.64
CA TYR A 87 -20.58 -10.20 9.00
C TYR A 87 -20.75 -9.59 10.39
N SER A 88 -21.61 -8.58 10.53
CA SER A 88 -21.95 -7.94 11.79
C SER A 88 -23.45 -7.64 11.90
N GLY A 89 -24.00 -7.71 13.11
CA GLY A 89 -25.30 -7.13 13.40
C GLY A 89 -25.17 -5.61 13.57
N ARG A 90 -26.31 -4.92 13.59
CA ARG A 90 -26.37 -3.45 13.78
C ARG A 90 -26.26 -3.02 15.26
N ASN A 91 -25.89 -3.93 16.17
CA ASN A 91 -25.57 -3.56 17.54
C ASN A 91 -24.30 -2.72 17.57
N ASN A 92 -24.41 -1.46 18.02
CA ASN A 92 -23.32 -0.48 17.93
C ASN A 92 -22.00 -1.00 18.54
N VAL A 93 -22.04 -1.65 19.69
CA VAL A 93 -20.81 -2.13 20.38
C VAL A 93 -20.13 -3.25 19.57
N LEU A 94 -20.91 -4.25 19.15
CA LEU A 94 -20.38 -5.39 18.39
C LEU A 94 -20.00 -5.00 16.96
N PHE A 95 -20.75 -4.10 16.35
CA PHE A 95 -20.43 -3.55 15.04
C PHE A 95 -19.13 -2.78 15.07
N LEU A 96 -18.97 -1.85 16.01
CA LEU A 96 -17.78 -1.03 16.16
C LEU A 96 -16.53 -1.89 16.42
N ALA A 97 -16.63 -2.84 17.36
CA ALA A 97 -15.55 -3.78 17.64
C ALA A 97 -15.13 -4.59 16.38
N LYS A 98 -16.11 -4.99 15.56
CA LYS A 98 -15.83 -5.68 14.29
C LYS A 98 -15.08 -4.77 13.31
N VAL A 99 -15.57 -3.55 13.11
CA VAL A 99 -14.94 -2.56 12.22
C VAL A 99 -13.52 -2.25 12.66
N GLN A 100 -13.30 -1.96 13.94
CA GLN A 100 -11.99 -1.72 14.52
C GLN A 100 -11.04 -2.91 14.33
N GLY A 101 -11.53 -4.14 14.51
CA GLY A 101 -10.74 -5.35 14.29
C GLY A 101 -10.30 -5.52 12.82
N VAL A 102 -11.15 -5.20 11.86
CA VAL A 102 -10.81 -5.24 10.43
C VAL A 102 -9.81 -4.13 10.09
N ILE A 103 -10.06 -2.89 10.54
CA ILE A 103 -9.14 -1.77 10.37
C ILE A 103 -7.74 -2.10 10.92
N MET A 104 -7.68 -2.67 12.14
CA MET A 104 -6.41 -3.06 12.75
C MET A 104 -5.66 -4.10 11.91
N THR A 105 -6.38 -5.03 11.29
CA THR A 105 -5.77 -6.03 10.41
C THR A 105 -5.21 -5.40 9.15
N THR A 106 -5.92 -4.45 8.54
CA THR A 106 -5.48 -3.70 7.36
C THR A 106 -4.25 -2.85 7.67
N ILE A 107 -4.25 -2.14 8.80
CA ILE A 107 -3.11 -1.34 9.26
C ILE A 107 -1.87 -2.22 9.49
N ARG A 108 -2.01 -3.37 10.14
CA ARG A 108 -0.89 -4.30 10.35
C ARG A 108 -0.28 -4.77 9.02
N LYS A 109 -1.09 -5.15 8.05
CA LYS A 109 -0.61 -5.53 6.71
C LYS A 109 0.21 -4.41 6.06
N THR A 110 -0.23 -3.16 6.19
CA THR A 110 0.47 -1.99 5.64
C THR A 110 1.77 -1.71 6.40
N GLN A 111 1.77 -1.80 7.73
CA GLN A 111 2.96 -1.62 8.56
C GLN A 111 4.01 -2.69 8.27
N ASP A 112 3.64 -3.95 8.13
CA ASP A 112 4.55 -5.05 7.80
C ASP A 112 5.25 -4.80 6.47
N LEU A 113 4.54 -4.31 5.46
CA LEU A 113 5.12 -3.97 4.16
C LEU A 113 6.09 -2.79 4.25
N THR A 114 5.78 -1.77 5.06
CA THR A 114 6.64 -0.61 5.29
C THR A 114 7.91 -1.01 6.03
N ASN A 115 7.80 -1.86 7.04
CA ASN A 115 8.93 -2.40 7.78
C ASN A 115 9.83 -3.24 6.87
N LEU A 116 9.27 -4.08 6.01
CA LEU A 116 10.02 -4.85 5.03
C LEU A 116 10.79 -3.96 4.05
N ARG A 117 10.15 -2.90 3.54
CA ARG A 117 10.83 -1.90 2.68
C ARG A 117 11.97 -1.21 3.42
N GLY A 118 11.77 -0.83 4.68
CA GLY A 118 12.79 -0.22 5.52
C GLY A 118 13.99 -1.15 5.71
N LEU A 119 13.76 -2.43 5.98
CA LEU A 119 14.81 -3.44 6.12
C LEU A 119 15.61 -3.60 4.83
N VAL A 120 14.94 -3.75 3.68
CA VAL A 120 15.60 -3.87 2.37
C VAL A 120 16.47 -2.63 2.07
N MET A 121 15.97 -1.42 2.38
CA MET A 121 16.75 -0.19 2.18
C MET A 121 17.99 -0.14 3.07
N ALA A 122 17.90 -0.61 4.32
CA ALA A 122 19.03 -0.68 5.23
C ALA A 122 20.10 -1.66 4.72
N GLU A 123 19.71 -2.87 4.31
CA GLU A 123 20.61 -3.88 3.74
C GLU A 123 21.30 -3.39 2.45
N VAL A 124 20.56 -2.73 1.56
CA VAL A 124 21.15 -2.16 0.33
C VAL A 124 22.16 -1.05 0.67
N SER A 125 21.88 -0.21 1.66
CA SER A 125 22.81 0.83 2.10
C SER A 125 24.09 0.23 2.70
N GLU A 126 24.01 -0.86 3.43
CA GLU A 126 25.16 -1.56 3.99
C GLU A 126 26.02 -2.20 2.88
N LEU A 127 25.38 -2.78 1.87
CA LEU A 127 26.06 -3.28 0.66
C LEU A 127 26.81 -2.16 -0.09
N ASP A 128 26.19 -0.99 -0.24
CA ASP A 128 26.86 0.16 -0.89
C ASP A 128 28.10 0.61 -0.12
N VAL A 129 28.06 0.64 1.21
CA VAL A 129 29.22 0.94 2.05
C VAL A 129 30.32 -0.11 1.88
N MET A 130 29.97 -1.40 1.93
CA MET A 130 30.94 -2.48 1.73
C MET A 130 31.58 -2.45 0.35
N MET A 131 30.79 -2.19 -0.70
CA MET A 131 31.32 -2.03 -2.06
C MET A 131 32.27 -0.83 -2.15
N GLY A 132 31.93 0.29 -1.52
CA GLY A 132 32.80 1.47 -1.43
C GLY A 132 34.13 1.15 -0.76
N GLU A 133 34.13 0.42 0.34
CA GLU A 133 35.35 -0.02 1.03
C GLU A 133 36.22 -0.95 0.17
N ILE A 134 35.61 -1.92 -0.53
CA ILE A 134 36.32 -2.83 -1.43
C ILE A 134 36.99 -2.04 -2.57
N LEU A 135 36.25 -1.13 -3.18
CA LEU A 135 36.79 -0.27 -4.24
C LEU A 135 37.93 0.61 -3.73
N LEU A 136 37.79 1.20 -2.55
CA LEU A 136 38.83 2.00 -1.93
C LEU A 136 40.11 1.19 -1.68
N ARG A 137 39.97 0.00 -1.09
CA ARG A 137 41.10 -0.92 -0.86
C ARG A 137 41.76 -1.34 -2.17
N PHE A 138 40.95 -1.65 -3.20
CA PHE A 138 41.46 -2.02 -4.51
C PHE A 138 42.26 -0.87 -5.17
N LEU A 139 41.74 0.35 -5.12
CA LEU A 139 42.38 1.53 -5.68
C LEU A 139 43.62 1.96 -4.91
N THR A 140 43.69 1.70 -3.61
CA THR A 140 44.87 2.04 -2.78
C THR A 140 46.04 1.05 -2.89
N LEU A 141 45.85 -0.10 -3.55
CA LEU A 141 46.98 -0.99 -3.87
C LEU A 141 47.97 -0.26 -4.79
N PRO A 142 49.27 -0.28 -4.49
CA PRO A 142 50.27 0.49 -5.22
C PRO A 142 50.19 0.37 -6.75
N LYS A 143 50.05 -0.88 -7.22
CA LYS A 143 49.92 -1.18 -8.65
C LYS A 143 48.67 -0.53 -9.30
N ASN A 144 47.54 -0.58 -8.61
CA ASN A 144 46.28 -0.04 -9.12
C ASN A 144 46.25 1.49 -9.05
N LEU A 145 46.88 2.05 -8.03
CA LEU A 145 47.01 3.50 -7.86
C LEU A 145 47.84 4.12 -8.98
N GLU A 146 48.98 3.53 -9.36
CA GLU A 146 49.81 3.98 -10.48
C GLU A 146 49.03 3.90 -11.80
N GLU A 147 48.34 2.81 -12.06
CA GLU A 147 47.52 2.66 -13.26
C GLU A 147 46.38 3.66 -13.32
N PHE A 148 45.71 3.88 -12.21
CA PHE A 148 44.65 4.87 -12.08
C PHE A 148 45.18 6.29 -12.36
N HIS A 149 46.28 6.69 -11.73
CA HIS A 149 46.93 7.99 -11.98
C HIS A 149 47.30 8.17 -13.44
N ARG A 150 47.86 7.15 -14.06
CA ARG A 150 48.24 7.19 -15.49
C ARG A 150 47.01 7.42 -16.38
N LYS A 151 45.90 6.71 -16.13
CA LYS A 151 44.65 6.86 -16.90
C LYS A 151 44.04 8.25 -16.71
N VAL A 152 43.92 8.71 -15.47
CA VAL A 152 43.35 10.04 -15.18
C VAL A 152 44.17 11.16 -15.80
N THR A 153 45.52 11.07 -15.77
CA THR A 153 46.43 12.06 -16.40
C THR A 153 46.25 12.06 -17.92
N ALA A 154 46.21 10.90 -18.55
CA ALA A 154 46.01 10.77 -19.99
C ALA A 154 44.64 11.34 -20.46
N ASP A 155 43.55 11.04 -19.72
CA ASP A 155 42.22 11.57 -20.04
C ASP A 155 42.15 13.10 -19.85
N ARG A 156 42.83 13.63 -18.83
CA ARG A 156 42.93 15.06 -18.59
C ARG A 156 43.68 15.77 -19.70
N GLU A 157 44.82 15.24 -20.12
CA GLU A 157 45.61 15.77 -21.26
C GLU A 157 44.81 15.77 -22.56
N LYS A 158 44.06 14.65 -22.83
CA LYS A 158 43.19 14.54 -24.00
C LYS A 158 42.07 15.58 -23.97
N SER A 159 41.47 15.81 -22.81
CA SER A 159 40.43 16.82 -22.62
C SER A 159 40.94 18.24 -22.85
N ILE A 160 42.14 18.56 -22.32
CA ILE A 160 42.80 19.87 -22.52
C ILE A 160 43.13 20.09 -24.01
N ARG A 161 43.72 19.12 -24.68
CA ARG A 161 44.00 19.20 -26.12
C ARG A 161 42.76 19.43 -26.96
N LYS A 162 41.63 18.76 -26.59
CA LYS A 162 40.36 18.95 -27.27
C LYS A 162 39.78 20.36 -27.06
N SER A 163 40.02 20.95 -25.90
CA SER A 163 39.56 22.32 -25.60
C SER A 163 40.38 23.37 -26.33
N LEU A 164 41.70 23.14 -26.47
CA LEU A 164 42.61 24.05 -27.17
C LEU A 164 42.45 24.02 -28.69
N ASN A 165 41.99 22.91 -29.25
CA ASN A 165 41.80 22.74 -30.70
C ASN A 165 40.37 23.05 -31.15
N LYS A 166 39.51 23.65 -30.32
CA LYS A 166 38.26 24.21 -30.78
C LYS A 166 38.51 25.50 -31.54
N PRO A 167 38.16 25.59 -32.83
CA PRO A 167 38.23 26.86 -33.55
C PRO A 167 37.27 27.85 -32.88
N ASP A 168 37.76 29.05 -32.66
CA ASP A 168 36.96 30.18 -32.23
C ASP A 168 35.86 30.40 -33.28
N GLY A 169 34.59 30.19 -32.89
CA GLY A 169 33.45 30.43 -33.74
C GLY A 169 32.89 31.83 -33.51
#